data_db7eabfe0e66c4c8f85b9997f6f1f5ad
#
_entry.id   db7eabfe0e66c4c8f85b9997f6f1f5ad
#
_cell.length_a   1.000
_cell.length_b   1.000
_cell.length_c   1.000
_cell.angle_alpha   90.00
_cell.angle_beta   90.00
_cell.angle_gamma   90.00
#
_symmetry.space_group_name_H-M   'P 1'
#
loop_
_entity.id
_entity.type
_entity.pdbx_description
1 polymer ?
#
loop_
_entity_poly.entity_id
_entity_poly.type
_entity_poly.pdbx_seq_one_letter_code
_entity_poly.pdbx_strand_id
1 'polypeptide(L)'
;MRTLRESLKALATKNLSARELLDASLAAIDADLARGGATYTQIDRLAAREAADASDAFRARGYVPSALAGVPVSVKDLFDIKGQVTTAGSRILRDAAPAVRDAAAVARLREAGAVFVGRTNMSEFAFSGLGLNPHYGTPMNPAHAKRLAGGSSSGAAVSVALGHVVAALGTDTGGSVRIPAAFCALVGFKPTARRVPLEGTVPLSSSFDSVGPIARSVDCCVLMDGIVSGQALDTAPRPLAGLRLGVTSDYVADDLDDTVSTAFNRAIGMLQRAGATVERFAFPELHEVAGRYPLAGVTAAQAWAWHREHVARDADAYDPRVLKRLRVGEGRSAADYIDLLAARERFVRDSRSRLARFDAWLMPTVAVVPPAIVQVENDDEAFFTTNAKVLRNPSVVNFMDGCALTLPCHREGELPVGLSICGPALADASILSIGRSVEVLLRHSANGATA
;
A
#
# COMPACT_ATOMS: atom_id res chain seq x y z
N MET A 1 -8.33 -3.43 19.44
CA MET A 1 -7.81 -4.32 18.35
C MET A 1 -6.36 -4.63 18.61
N ARG A 2 -5.97 -5.91 18.46
CA ARG A 2 -4.59 -6.34 18.71
C ARG A 2 -3.65 -5.97 17.58
N THR A 3 -2.44 -5.56 17.93
CA THR A 3 -1.32 -5.47 16.98
C THR A 3 -0.84 -6.88 16.63
N LEU A 4 -0.04 -7.01 15.57
CA LEU A 4 0.60 -8.29 15.24
C LEU A 4 1.44 -8.79 16.43
N ARG A 5 2.24 -7.92 17.05
CA ARG A 5 3.07 -8.29 18.23
C ARG A 5 2.23 -8.84 19.40
N GLU A 6 1.08 -8.23 19.70
CA GLU A 6 0.17 -8.70 20.73
C GLU A 6 -0.46 -10.05 20.38
N SER A 7 -0.86 -10.23 19.10
CA SER A 7 -1.38 -11.51 18.62
C SER A 7 -0.34 -12.61 18.68
N LEU A 8 0.90 -12.34 18.25
CA LEU A 8 2.01 -13.29 18.33
C LEU A 8 2.34 -13.67 19.78
N LYS A 9 2.35 -12.70 20.69
CA LYS A 9 2.56 -12.97 22.13
C LYS A 9 1.44 -13.85 22.68
N ALA A 10 0.18 -13.55 22.37
CA ALA A 10 -0.96 -14.32 22.83
C ALA A 10 -0.94 -15.78 22.33
N LEU A 11 -0.59 -15.98 21.04
CA LEU A 11 -0.40 -17.32 20.46
C LEU A 11 0.79 -18.07 21.09
N ALA A 12 1.91 -17.40 21.33
CA ALA A 12 3.11 -18.00 21.92
C ALA A 12 2.88 -18.40 23.39
N THR A 13 2.14 -17.60 24.15
CA THR A 13 1.80 -17.88 25.56
C THR A 13 0.56 -18.77 25.74
N LYS A 14 -0.03 -19.25 24.63
CA LYS A 14 -1.27 -20.04 24.60
C LYS A 14 -2.47 -19.34 25.26
N ASN A 15 -2.45 -18.01 25.35
CA ASN A 15 -3.57 -17.20 25.82
C ASN A 15 -4.65 -17.03 24.74
N LEU A 16 -4.34 -17.40 23.50
CA LEU A 16 -5.24 -17.52 22.36
C LEU A 16 -4.77 -18.65 21.45
N SER A 17 -5.72 -19.32 20.82
CA SER A 17 -5.50 -20.20 19.67
C SER A 17 -5.57 -19.42 18.35
N ALA A 18 -5.04 -20.01 17.28
CA ALA A 18 -5.21 -19.48 15.93
C ALA A 18 -6.68 -19.47 15.52
N ARG A 19 -7.46 -20.48 15.97
CA ARG A 19 -8.89 -20.58 15.75
C ARG A 19 -9.65 -19.43 16.42
N GLU A 20 -9.41 -19.13 17.68
CA GLU A 20 -10.04 -18.00 18.38
C GLU A 20 -9.68 -16.64 17.74
N LEU A 21 -8.44 -16.50 17.28
CA LEU A 21 -8.00 -15.30 16.56
C LEU A 21 -8.74 -15.14 15.22
N LEU A 22 -8.93 -16.24 14.49
CA LEU A 22 -9.71 -16.27 13.24
C LEU A 22 -11.21 -16.02 13.50
N ASP A 23 -11.81 -16.62 14.53
CA ASP A 23 -13.22 -16.42 14.80
C ASP A 23 -13.52 -14.95 15.17
N ALA A 24 -12.61 -14.28 15.89
CA ALA A 24 -12.69 -12.84 16.12
C ALA A 24 -12.58 -12.03 14.81
N SER A 25 -11.69 -12.44 13.88
CA SER A 25 -11.58 -11.87 12.53
C SER A 25 -12.88 -12.01 11.74
N LEU A 26 -13.45 -13.22 11.70
CA LEU A 26 -14.70 -13.50 10.97
C LEU A 26 -15.88 -12.73 11.55
N ALA A 27 -15.97 -12.60 12.87
CA ALA A 27 -17.00 -11.78 13.53
C ALA A 27 -16.90 -10.29 13.13
N ALA A 28 -15.67 -9.74 13.05
CA ALA A 28 -15.46 -8.37 12.60
C ALA A 28 -15.84 -8.19 11.11
N ILE A 29 -15.55 -9.18 10.27
CA ILE A 29 -15.97 -9.21 8.84
C ILE A 29 -17.49 -9.24 8.75
N ASP A 30 -18.17 -10.08 9.52
CA ASP A 30 -19.63 -10.17 9.52
C ASP A 30 -20.29 -8.85 9.94
N ALA A 31 -19.72 -8.17 10.92
CA ALA A 31 -20.18 -6.86 11.35
C ALA A 31 -19.99 -5.78 10.27
N ASP A 32 -18.93 -5.87 9.45
CA ASP A 32 -18.72 -4.97 8.30
C ASP A 32 -19.74 -5.25 7.19
N LEU A 33 -19.92 -6.51 6.80
CA LEU A 33 -20.90 -6.94 5.79
C LEU A 33 -22.32 -6.52 6.18
N ALA A 34 -22.70 -6.66 7.46
CA ALA A 34 -24.01 -6.26 7.96
C ALA A 34 -24.28 -4.74 7.81
N ARG A 35 -23.22 -3.92 7.71
CA ARG A 35 -23.30 -2.47 7.41
C ARG A 35 -23.19 -2.13 5.93
N GLY A 36 -23.20 -3.13 5.04
CA GLY A 36 -23.01 -2.96 3.59
C GLY A 36 -21.55 -2.76 3.20
N GLY A 37 -20.61 -3.22 4.01
CA GLY A 37 -19.18 -3.14 3.72
C GLY A 37 -18.80 -3.92 2.46
N ALA A 38 -17.94 -3.31 1.62
CA ALA A 38 -17.45 -3.88 0.37
C ALA A 38 -15.93 -4.18 0.44
N THR A 39 -15.46 -4.59 1.62
CA THR A 39 -14.02 -4.79 1.91
C THR A 39 -13.42 -5.97 1.14
N TYR A 40 -14.21 -6.99 0.83
CA TYR A 40 -13.77 -8.21 0.18
C TYR A 40 -14.53 -8.47 -1.11
N THR A 41 -13.82 -9.04 -2.10
CA THR A 41 -14.44 -9.65 -3.31
C THR A 41 -14.80 -11.12 -3.06
N GLN A 42 -14.04 -11.78 -2.15
CA GLN A 42 -14.28 -13.17 -1.76
C GLN A 42 -13.80 -13.42 -0.33
N ILE A 43 -14.57 -14.19 0.44
CA ILE A 43 -14.22 -14.66 1.79
C ILE A 43 -14.24 -16.18 1.77
N ASP A 44 -13.17 -16.82 2.22
CA ASP A 44 -13.04 -18.28 2.26
C ASP A 44 -13.02 -18.77 3.72
N ARG A 45 -14.21 -18.85 4.32
CA ARG A 45 -14.38 -19.21 5.73
C ARG A 45 -13.92 -20.62 6.05
N LEU A 46 -14.18 -21.58 5.12
CA LEU A 46 -13.88 -22.98 5.35
C LEU A 46 -12.36 -23.20 5.35
N ALA A 47 -11.68 -22.79 4.28
CA ALA A 47 -10.24 -22.95 4.18
C ALA A 47 -9.48 -22.15 5.27
N ALA A 48 -9.98 -20.97 5.66
CA ALA A 48 -9.40 -20.21 6.77
C ALA A 48 -9.49 -20.97 8.10
N ARG A 49 -10.65 -21.61 8.38
CA ARG A 49 -10.83 -22.43 9.59
C ARG A 49 -9.93 -23.66 9.60
N GLU A 50 -9.86 -24.39 8.49
CA GLU A 50 -8.97 -25.54 8.34
C GLU A 50 -7.52 -25.17 8.57
N ALA A 51 -7.05 -24.02 8.01
CA ALA A 51 -5.71 -23.52 8.21
C ALA A 51 -5.42 -23.12 9.67
N ALA A 52 -6.38 -22.50 10.35
CA ALA A 52 -6.24 -22.13 11.75
C ALA A 52 -6.17 -23.38 12.66
N ASP A 53 -7.05 -24.35 12.44
CA ASP A 53 -7.06 -25.61 13.19
C ASP A 53 -5.76 -26.40 12.98
N ALA A 54 -5.25 -26.46 11.75
CA ALA A 54 -3.96 -27.08 11.43
C ALA A 54 -2.81 -26.35 12.15
N SER A 55 -2.83 -25.01 12.19
CA SER A 55 -1.82 -24.23 12.93
C SER A 55 -1.84 -24.55 14.42
N ASP A 56 -3.03 -24.66 15.05
CA ASP A 56 -3.15 -25.02 16.46
C ASP A 56 -2.66 -26.45 16.72
N ALA A 57 -2.97 -27.40 15.83
CA ALA A 57 -2.50 -28.78 15.94
C ALA A 57 -0.95 -28.88 15.83
N PHE A 58 -0.32 -28.12 14.91
CA PHE A 58 1.13 -28.05 14.80
C PHE A 58 1.76 -27.39 16.03
N ARG A 59 1.19 -26.28 16.49
CA ARG A 59 1.65 -25.56 17.69
C ARG A 59 1.58 -26.42 18.94
N ALA A 60 0.54 -27.25 19.09
CA ALA A 60 0.41 -28.21 20.19
C ALA A 60 1.56 -29.24 20.22
N ARG A 61 2.12 -29.57 19.04
CA ARG A 61 3.28 -30.47 18.88
C ARG A 61 4.64 -29.74 18.95
N GLY A 62 4.64 -28.43 19.24
CA GLY A 62 5.86 -27.61 19.32
C GLY A 62 6.38 -27.10 17.97
N TYR A 63 5.65 -27.31 16.87
CA TYR A 63 6.07 -26.85 15.55
C TYR A 63 5.40 -25.51 15.18
N VAL A 64 6.22 -24.48 14.97
CA VAL A 64 5.78 -23.14 14.57
C VAL A 64 6.69 -22.67 13.43
N PRO A 65 6.24 -22.76 12.15
CA PRO A 65 7.12 -22.51 10.99
C PRO A 65 7.60 -21.05 10.92
N SER A 66 6.80 -20.10 11.41
CA SER A 66 7.19 -18.70 11.47
C SER A 66 6.36 -17.93 12.51
N ALA A 67 6.70 -16.66 12.71
CA ALA A 67 5.91 -15.75 13.53
C ALA A 67 4.48 -15.54 12.98
N LEU A 68 4.21 -15.72 11.67
CA LEU A 68 2.86 -15.60 11.08
C LEU A 68 2.01 -16.87 11.20
N ALA A 69 2.53 -17.98 11.77
CA ALA A 69 1.77 -19.22 11.87
C ALA A 69 0.48 -19.02 12.69
N GLY A 70 -0.67 -19.25 12.04
CA GLY A 70 -2.00 -19.08 12.61
C GLY A 70 -2.54 -17.64 12.65
N VAL A 71 -1.84 -16.70 12.04
CA VAL A 71 -2.22 -15.28 12.02
C VAL A 71 -3.12 -15.00 10.81
N PRO A 72 -4.32 -14.40 10.99
CA PRO A 72 -5.19 -13.98 9.90
C PRO A 72 -4.56 -12.83 9.10
N VAL A 73 -4.50 -13.02 7.77
CA VAL A 73 -4.08 -12.01 6.78
C VAL A 73 -5.05 -11.95 5.63
N SER A 74 -5.10 -10.82 4.93
CA SER A 74 -5.87 -10.66 3.71
C SER A 74 -4.95 -10.42 2.50
N VAL A 75 -5.43 -10.78 1.31
CA VAL A 75 -4.67 -10.72 0.07
C VAL A 75 -5.46 -9.91 -0.96
N LYS A 76 -4.84 -8.89 -1.56
CA LYS A 76 -5.47 -8.08 -2.60
C LYS A 76 -5.86 -8.95 -3.80
N ASP A 77 -7.01 -8.67 -4.41
CA ASP A 77 -7.63 -9.51 -5.43
C ASP A 77 -6.91 -9.55 -6.80
N LEU A 78 -5.67 -9.17 -6.86
CA LEU A 78 -4.82 -9.32 -8.06
C LEU A 78 -3.74 -10.40 -7.92
N PHE A 79 -3.63 -11.07 -6.77
CA PHE A 79 -2.69 -12.17 -6.57
C PHE A 79 -3.37 -13.51 -6.87
N ASP A 80 -2.67 -14.38 -7.57
CA ASP A 80 -3.10 -15.76 -7.72
C ASP A 80 -3.09 -16.50 -6.38
N ILE A 81 -4.21 -17.12 -6.06
CA ILE A 81 -4.35 -18.09 -4.97
C ILE A 81 -4.79 -19.40 -5.63
N LYS A 82 -4.01 -20.46 -5.46
CA LYS A 82 -4.28 -21.77 -6.09
C LYS A 82 -5.71 -22.22 -5.88
N GLY A 83 -6.38 -22.58 -6.97
CA GLY A 83 -7.77 -23.04 -6.99
C GLY A 83 -8.81 -21.92 -6.98
N GLN A 84 -8.41 -20.63 -6.96
CA GLN A 84 -9.32 -19.47 -6.99
C GLN A 84 -9.17 -18.68 -8.28
N VAL A 85 -10.24 -18.01 -8.71
CA VAL A 85 -10.21 -17.06 -9.82
C VAL A 85 -9.62 -15.73 -9.33
N THR A 86 -8.69 -15.15 -10.08
CA THR A 86 -8.11 -13.83 -9.81
C THR A 86 -8.85 -12.81 -10.67
N THR A 87 -9.71 -11.98 -10.05
CA THR A 87 -10.54 -11.03 -10.80
C THR A 87 -9.92 -9.66 -10.96
N ALA A 88 -8.91 -9.31 -10.18
CA ALA A 88 -8.29 -7.97 -10.14
C ALA A 88 -9.32 -6.84 -9.98
N GLY A 89 -10.40 -7.10 -9.22
CA GLY A 89 -11.49 -6.16 -9.02
C GLY A 89 -12.31 -5.87 -10.28
N SER A 90 -12.29 -6.72 -11.31
CA SER A 90 -12.93 -6.53 -12.60
C SER A 90 -13.92 -7.65 -12.95
N ARG A 91 -14.93 -7.31 -13.72
CA ARG A 91 -15.86 -8.30 -14.29
C ARG A 91 -15.25 -9.06 -15.45
N ILE A 92 -14.30 -8.48 -16.17
CA ILE A 92 -13.69 -9.07 -17.39
C ILE A 92 -12.96 -10.40 -17.10
N LEU A 93 -12.48 -10.59 -15.87
CA LEU A 93 -11.79 -11.81 -15.43
C LEU A 93 -12.66 -12.73 -14.58
N ARG A 94 -13.95 -12.45 -14.39
CA ARG A 94 -14.85 -13.23 -13.53
C ARG A 94 -14.91 -14.71 -13.92
N ASP A 95 -14.91 -14.99 -15.21
CA ASP A 95 -15.04 -16.33 -15.78
C ASP A 95 -13.66 -16.90 -16.22
N ALA A 96 -12.58 -16.32 -15.76
CA ALA A 96 -11.24 -16.84 -16.00
C ALA A 96 -11.02 -18.19 -15.29
N ALA A 97 -10.09 -18.99 -15.80
CA ALA A 97 -9.74 -20.25 -15.14
C ALA A 97 -9.14 -19.99 -13.75
N PRO A 98 -9.46 -20.81 -12.74
CA PRO A 98 -8.80 -20.73 -11.43
C PRO A 98 -7.29 -20.88 -11.56
N ALA A 99 -6.55 -20.14 -10.74
CA ALA A 99 -5.09 -20.18 -10.70
C ALA A 99 -4.58 -21.60 -10.36
N VAL A 100 -3.62 -22.09 -11.12
CA VAL A 100 -3.06 -23.44 -10.92
C VAL A 100 -2.00 -23.48 -9.81
N ARG A 101 -1.50 -22.33 -9.41
CA ARG A 101 -0.51 -22.16 -8.32
C ARG A 101 -0.72 -20.81 -7.61
N ASP A 102 -0.19 -20.71 -6.41
CA ASP A 102 -0.12 -19.42 -5.69
C ASP A 102 0.84 -18.46 -6.40
N ALA A 103 0.58 -17.16 -6.32
CA ALA A 103 1.57 -16.12 -6.58
C ALA A 103 2.77 -16.28 -5.64
N ALA A 104 3.97 -15.93 -6.08
CA ALA A 104 5.19 -16.12 -5.30
C ALA A 104 5.12 -15.53 -3.87
N ALA A 105 4.57 -14.32 -3.72
CA ALA A 105 4.37 -13.71 -2.41
C ALA A 105 3.32 -14.45 -1.55
N VAL A 106 2.26 -14.96 -2.18
CA VAL A 106 1.21 -15.74 -1.50
C VAL A 106 1.75 -17.10 -1.04
N ALA A 107 2.53 -17.79 -1.88
CA ALA A 107 3.16 -19.04 -1.52
C ALA A 107 4.04 -18.89 -0.27
N ARG A 108 4.88 -17.85 -0.20
CA ARG A 108 5.71 -17.56 0.96
C ARG A 108 4.91 -17.27 2.23
N LEU A 109 3.79 -16.55 2.13
CA LEU A 109 2.89 -16.33 3.26
C LEU A 109 2.23 -17.63 3.73
N ARG A 110 1.84 -18.50 2.80
CA ARG A 110 1.27 -19.83 3.11
C ARG A 110 2.32 -20.73 3.79
N GLU A 111 3.54 -20.78 3.28
CA GLU A 111 4.66 -21.52 3.89
C GLU A 111 5.00 -20.99 5.28
N ALA A 112 4.84 -19.69 5.49
CA ALA A 112 4.96 -19.06 6.82
C ALA A 112 3.79 -19.40 7.76
N GLY A 113 2.76 -20.10 7.29
CA GLY A 113 1.60 -20.52 8.10
C GLY A 113 0.54 -19.44 8.32
N ALA A 114 0.53 -18.39 7.51
CA ALA A 114 -0.50 -17.36 7.55
C ALA A 114 -1.89 -17.94 7.21
N VAL A 115 -2.94 -17.46 7.87
CA VAL A 115 -4.34 -17.85 7.61
C VAL A 115 -4.98 -16.82 6.68
N PHE A 116 -5.28 -17.20 5.44
CA PHE A 116 -5.94 -16.30 4.49
C PHE A 116 -7.44 -16.23 4.76
N VAL A 117 -7.95 -15.05 5.11
CA VAL A 117 -9.38 -14.86 5.39
C VAL A 117 -10.18 -14.55 4.13
N GLY A 118 -9.53 -14.01 3.09
CA GLY A 118 -10.18 -13.68 1.83
C GLY A 118 -9.37 -12.75 0.93
N ARG A 119 -9.96 -12.48 -0.24
CA ARG A 119 -9.45 -11.58 -1.27
C ARG A 119 -10.06 -10.20 -1.08
N THR A 120 -9.23 -9.18 -0.93
CA THR A 120 -9.71 -7.82 -0.66
C THR A 120 -10.02 -7.06 -1.95
N ASN A 121 -11.11 -6.30 -1.89
CA ASN A 121 -11.53 -5.41 -2.95
C ASN A 121 -10.46 -4.35 -3.26
N MET A 122 -10.48 -3.84 -4.47
CA MET A 122 -9.48 -2.93 -5.01
C MET A 122 -10.05 -2.07 -6.13
N SER A 123 -9.42 -0.95 -6.48
CA SER A 123 -9.72 -0.30 -7.76
C SER A 123 -9.45 -1.27 -8.90
N GLU A 124 -10.33 -1.32 -9.89
CA GLU A 124 -10.22 -2.22 -11.02
C GLU A 124 -8.82 -2.15 -11.64
N PHE A 125 -8.17 -3.33 -11.82
CA PHE A 125 -6.81 -3.49 -12.35
C PHE A 125 -5.75 -2.59 -11.70
N ALA A 126 -5.95 -2.23 -10.42
CA ALA A 126 -5.07 -1.34 -9.68
C ALA A 126 -4.91 0.07 -10.30
N PHE A 127 -5.74 0.46 -11.26
CA PHE A 127 -5.51 1.64 -12.10
C PHE A 127 -6.21 2.91 -11.58
N SER A 128 -6.38 3.07 -10.26
CA SER A 128 -6.80 4.31 -9.59
C SER A 128 -6.27 4.36 -8.15
N GLY A 129 -5.94 5.57 -7.67
CA GLY A 129 -5.57 5.83 -6.28
C GLY A 129 -6.76 6.13 -5.36
N LEU A 130 -7.99 6.15 -5.87
CA LEU A 130 -9.18 6.56 -5.11
C LEU A 130 -9.87 5.41 -4.36
N GLY A 131 -9.77 4.19 -4.86
CA GLY A 131 -10.38 3.02 -4.20
C GLY A 131 -11.85 2.79 -4.57
N LEU A 132 -12.39 3.54 -5.53
CA LEU A 132 -13.72 3.28 -6.11
C LEU A 132 -13.67 1.98 -6.94
N ASN A 133 -14.74 1.19 -6.85
CA ASN A 133 -14.94 0.02 -7.71
C ASN A 133 -16.44 -0.13 -8.04
N PRO A 134 -16.86 0.06 -9.31
CA PRO A 134 -18.26 -0.04 -9.70
C PRO A 134 -18.77 -1.48 -9.76
N HIS A 135 -17.89 -2.48 -9.76
CA HIS A 135 -18.23 -3.89 -9.93
C HIS A 135 -18.48 -4.62 -8.61
N TYR A 136 -17.70 -4.26 -7.57
CA TYR A 136 -17.69 -4.92 -6.26
C TYR A 136 -18.04 -3.97 -5.11
N GLY A 137 -18.47 -2.74 -5.43
CA GLY A 137 -18.73 -1.70 -4.44
C GLY A 137 -17.45 -1.01 -3.95
N THR A 138 -17.60 0.06 -3.20
CA THR A 138 -16.48 0.88 -2.70
C THR A 138 -16.25 0.63 -1.21
N PRO A 139 -15.08 0.14 -0.79
CA PRO A 139 -14.75 0.01 0.62
C PRO A 139 -14.82 1.37 1.32
N MET A 140 -15.60 1.47 2.38
CA MET A 140 -15.78 2.70 3.14
C MET A 140 -14.56 2.99 4.02
N ASN A 141 -14.19 4.27 4.15
CA ASN A 141 -13.12 4.66 5.05
C ASN A 141 -13.53 4.39 6.51
N PRO A 142 -12.75 3.64 7.30
CA PRO A 142 -13.12 3.24 8.67
C PRO A 142 -13.30 4.40 9.65
N ALA A 143 -12.55 5.51 9.46
CA ALA A 143 -12.66 6.69 10.30
C ALA A 143 -13.81 7.61 9.88
N HIS A 144 -14.17 7.60 8.58
CA HIS A 144 -15.15 8.52 7.98
C HIS A 144 -15.88 7.84 6.82
N ALA A 145 -16.98 7.15 7.07
CA ALA A 145 -17.71 6.32 6.10
C ALA A 145 -18.15 7.03 4.80
N LYS A 146 -18.23 8.36 4.78
CA LYS A 146 -18.54 9.15 3.56
C LYS A 146 -17.29 9.57 2.76
N ARG A 147 -16.11 9.11 3.17
CA ARG A 147 -14.83 9.44 2.52
C ARG A 147 -14.19 8.18 1.91
N LEU A 148 -13.33 8.40 0.93
CA LEU A 148 -12.59 7.35 0.25
C LEU A 148 -11.57 6.69 1.21
N ALA A 149 -11.45 5.38 1.12
CA ALA A 149 -10.39 4.64 1.81
C ALA A 149 -9.03 4.77 1.09
N GLY A 150 -9.03 5.31 -0.13
CA GLY A 150 -7.86 5.32 -0.99
C GLY A 150 -7.63 3.97 -1.67
N GLY A 151 -6.78 3.97 -2.68
CA GLY A 151 -6.52 2.79 -3.51
C GLY A 151 -5.11 2.77 -4.09
N SER A 152 -4.88 1.75 -4.87
CA SER A 152 -5.82 0.73 -5.33
C SER A 152 -6.06 -0.41 -4.32
N SER A 153 -5.25 -0.56 -3.25
CA SER A 153 -5.40 -1.61 -2.22
C SER A 153 -6.42 -1.19 -1.14
N SER A 154 -7.62 -0.75 -1.57
CA SER A 154 -8.65 -0.16 -0.69
C SER A 154 -9.15 -1.14 0.37
N GLY A 155 -9.62 -2.32 -0.04
CA GLY A 155 -10.10 -3.34 0.86
C GLY A 155 -8.99 -3.88 1.78
N ALA A 156 -7.73 -3.92 1.32
CA ALA A 156 -6.60 -4.32 2.13
C ALA A 156 -6.41 -3.37 3.33
N ALA A 157 -6.44 -2.05 3.10
CA ALA A 157 -6.34 -1.08 4.18
C ALA A 157 -7.55 -1.13 5.12
N VAL A 158 -8.77 -1.20 4.56
CA VAL A 158 -10.00 -1.27 5.36
C VAL A 158 -10.01 -2.53 6.22
N SER A 159 -9.59 -3.69 5.70
CA SER A 159 -9.53 -4.94 6.46
C SER A 159 -8.61 -4.86 7.69
N VAL A 160 -7.47 -4.17 7.57
CA VAL A 160 -6.55 -3.92 8.69
C VAL A 160 -7.15 -2.89 9.65
N ALA A 161 -7.68 -1.79 9.15
CA ALA A 161 -8.22 -0.71 9.99
C ALA A 161 -9.44 -1.14 10.79
N LEU A 162 -10.32 -1.97 10.26
CA LEU A 162 -11.46 -2.55 10.98
C LEU A 162 -11.11 -3.75 11.86
N GLY A 163 -9.86 -4.25 11.78
CA GLY A 163 -9.41 -5.39 12.59
C GLY A 163 -9.90 -6.75 12.09
N HIS A 164 -10.29 -6.83 10.82
CA HIS A 164 -10.55 -8.12 10.18
C HIS A 164 -9.28 -8.97 10.13
N VAL A 165 -8.12 -8.32 9.94
CA VAL A 165 -6.80 -8.96 9.90
C VAL A 165 -5.76 -8.09 10.61
N VAL A 166 -4.62 -8.69 10.92
CA VAL A 166 -3.51 -7.96 11.54
C VAL A 166 -2.62 -7.27 10.51
N ALA A 167 -2.56 -7.81 9.31
CA ALA A 167 -1.83 -7.25 8.17
C ALA A 167 -2.45 -7.71 6.85
N ALA A 168 -2.26 -6.94 5.78
CA ALA A 168 -2.75 -7.22 4.45
C ALA A 168 -1.62 -7.13 3.41
N LEU A 169 -1.69 -7.97 2.37
CA LEU A 169 -0.82 -7.91 1.20
C LEU A 169 -1.47 -7.04 0.12
N GLY A 170 -0.74 -6.02 -0.33
CA GLY A 170 -1.14 -5.13 -1.41
C GLY A 170 -0.07 -4.96 -2.47
N THR A 171 -0.33 -4.10 -3.46
CA THR A 171 0.63 -3.68 -4.49
C THR A 171 0.70 -2.16 -4.58
N ASP A 172 1.84 -1.64 -5.00
CA ASP A 172 2.11 -0.21 -5.13
C ASP A 172 2.84 0.07 -6.44
N THR A 173 2.12 0.62 -7.41
CA THR A 173 2.63 1.03 -8.73
C THR A 173 2.82 2.54 -8.81
N GLY A 174 1.96 3.29 -8.13
CA GLY A 174 1.98 4.75 -8.05
C GLY A 174 1.52 5.27 -6.69
N GLY A 175 1.57 4.42 -5.63
CA GLY A 175 1.12 4.77 -4.29
C GLY A 175 0.11 3.80 -3.68
N SER A 176 -0.24 2.71 -4.37
CA SER A 176 -1.41 1.89 -4.05
C SER A 176 -1.32 1.06 -2.76
N VAL A 177 -0.21 1.05 -2.03
CA VAL A 177 -0.07 0.61 -0.63
C VAL A 177 -0.11 1.84 0.28
N ARG A 178 0.62 2.90 -0.07
CA ARG A 178 0.85 4.07 0.76
C ARG A 178 -0.35 5.00 0.85
N ILE A 179 -1.08 5.20 -0.25
CA ILE A 179 -2.29 6.03 -0.29
C ILE A 179 -3.37 5.47 0.67
N PRO A 180 -3.83 4.20 0.51
CA PRO A 180 -4.85 3.68 1.40
C PRO A 180 -4.36 3.53 2.84
N ALA A 181 -3.07 3.25 3.08
CA ALA A 181 -2.50 3.30 4.42
C ALA A 181 -2.62 4.69 5.05
N ALA A 182 -2.25 5.76 4.32
CA ALA A 182 -2.37 7.14 4.79
C ALA A 182 -3.82 7.53 5.08
N PHE A 183 -4.76 7.18 4.20
CA PHE A 183 -6.19 7.53 4.33
C PHE A 183 -6.91 6.73 5.43
N CYS A 184 -6.41 5.55 5.78
CA CYS A 184 -6.97 4.70 6.83
C CYS A 184 -6.16 4.72 8.14
N ALA A 185 -5.27 5.71 8.35
CA ALA A 185 -4.45 5.86 9.55
C ALA A 185 -3.58 4.62 9.86
N LEU A 186 -2.99 4.02 8.84
CA LEU A 186 -2.17 2.81 8.90
C LEU A 186 -0.73 3.05 8.47
N VAL A 187 0.10 2.05 8.69
CA VAL A 187 1.45 1.96 8.16
C VAL A 187 1.41 1.18 6.85
N GLY A 188 2.02 1.73 5.80
CA GLY A 188 2.16 1.07 4.50
C GLY A 188 3.61 1.12 4.04
N PHE A 189 4.17 -0.02 3.65
CA PHE A 189 5.53 -0.08 3.15
C PHE A 189 5.56 -0.49 1.68
N LYS A 190 6.13 0.37 0.85
CA LYS A 190 6.49 0.08 -0.52
C LYS A 190 7.98 -0.24 -0.58
N PRO A 191 8.37 -1.52 -0.74
CA PRO A 191 9.78 -1.87 -0.92
C PRO A 191 10.28 -1.43 -2.30
N THR A 192 11.58 -1.51 -2.51
CA THR A 192 12.18 -1.45 -3.84
C THR A 192 11.52 -2.50 -4.75
N ALA A 193 11.09 -2.12 -5.96
CA ALA A 193 10.20 -2.93 -6.80
C ALA A 193 10.66 -4.38 -7.01
N ARG A 194 11.98 -4.60 -7.19
CA ARG A 194 12.55 -5.93 -7.44
C ARG A 194 12.78 -6.82 -6.20
N ARG A 195 12.44 -6.34 -4.98
CA ARG A 195 12.64 -7.15 -3.75
C ARG A 195 11.67 -8.31 -3.64
N VAL A 196 10.43 -8.11 -4.06
CA VAL A 196 9.39 -9.14 -4.00
C VAL A 196 9.06 -9.58 -5.43
N PRO A 197 9.10 -10.90 -5.71
CA PRO A 197 8.73 -11.42 -7.03
C PRO A 197 7.26 -11.12 -7.38
N LEU A 198 7.00 -10.86 -8.67
CA LEU A 198 5.68 -10.51 -9.21
C LEU A 198 4.95 -11.69 -9.89
N GLU A 199 5.55 -12.89 -9.92
CA GLU A 199 4.94 -14.06 -10.53
C GLU A 199 3.59 -14.37 -9.88
N GLY A 200 2.56 -14.56 -10.73
CA GLY A 200 1.18 -14.80 -10.30
C GLY A 200 0.47 -13.54 -9.82
N THR A 201 0.95 -12.36 -10.22
CA THR A 201 0.30 -11.08 -9.94
C THR A 201 -0.24 -10.50 -11.25
N VAL A 202 -1.51 -10.10 -11.30
CA VAL A 202 -2.06 -9.35 -12.45
C VAL A 202 -1.33 -8.02 -12.55
N PRO A 203 -0.64 -7.73 -13.68
CA PRO A 203 0.23 -6.57 -13.76
C PRO A 203 -0.56 -5.29 -14.05
N LEU A 204 -0.11 -4.17 -13.48
CA LEU A 204 -0.45 -2.84 -13.95
C LEU A 204 0.73 -2.25 -14.75
N SER A 205 1.94 -2.35 -14.21
CA SER A 205 3.15 -1.82 -14.86
C SER A 205 4.38 -2.62 -14.43
N SER A 206 4.94 -3.41 -15.31
CA SER A 206 6.12 -4.25 -15.04
C SER A 206 7.34 -3.46 -14.55
N SER A 207 7.41 -2.16 -14.86
CA SER A 207 8.52 -1.28 -14.43
C SER A 207 8.33 -0.70 -13.04
N PHE A 208 7.09 -0.65 -12.50
CA PHE A 208 6.77 0.07 -11.27
C PHE A 208 6.09 -0.79 -10.20
N ASP A 209 5.47 -1.90 -10.60
CA ASP A 209 4.76 -2.75 -9.65
C ASP A 209 5.70 -3.22 -8.53
N SER A 210 5.25 -3.05 -7.31
CA SER A 210 5.89 -3.58 -6.12
C SER A 210 4.84 -4.18 -5.19
N VAL A 211 5.20 -5.27 -4.54
CA VAL A 211 4.35 -5.94 -3.54
C VAL A 211 4.75 -5.43 -2.17
N GLY A 212 3.79 -5.02 -1.37
CA GLY A 212 4.09 -4.50 -0.04
C GLY A 212 2.96 -4.69 0.98
N PRO A 213 3.30 -4.67 2.27
CA PRO A 213 2.35 -4.81 3.36
C PRO A 213 1.65 -3.50 3.73
N ILE A 214 0.41 -3.64 4.21
CA ILE A 214 -0.33 -2.64 4.96
C ILE A 214 -0.61 -3.22 6.35
N ALA A 215 -0.26 -2.50 7.41
CA ALA A 215 -0.38 -2.98 8.78
C ALA A 215 -0.57 -1.82 9.77
N ARG A 216 -0.68 -2.14 11.08
CA ARG A 216 -0.85 -1.15 12.14
C ARG A 216 0.46 -0.60 12.71
N SER A 217 1.60 -1.21 12.37
CA SER A 217 2.91 -0.80 12.86
C SER A 217 4.02 -1.12 11.88
N VAL A 218 5.15 -0.42 12.02
CA VAL A 218 6.36 -0.67 11.24
C VAL A 218 6.87 -2.09 11.48
N ASP A 219 6.85 -2.59 12.71
CA ASP A 219 7.26 -3.97 13.03
C ASP A 219 6.45 -5.02 12.27
N CYS A 220 5.13 -4.77 12.07
CA CYS A 220 4.29 -5.65 11.27
C CYS A 220 4.71 -5.63 9.80
N CYS A 221 5.00 -4.44 9.26
CA CYS A 221 5.47 -4.30 7.88
C CYS A 221 6.83 -4.97 7.67
N VAL A 222 7.77 -4.84 8.63
CA VAL A 222 9.07 -5.51 8.61
C VAL A 222 8.92 -7.03 8.55
N LEU A 223 8.06 -7.60 9.40
CA LEU A 223 7.83 -9.05 9.40
C LEU A 223 7.22 -9.53 8.08
N MET A 224 6.20 -8.83 7.59
CA MET A 224 5.54 -9.18 6.33
C MET A 224 6.52 -9.06 5.14
N ASP A 225 7.28 -7.95 5.05
CA ASP A 225 8.27 -7.74 3.99
C ASP A 225 9.35 -8.84 4.00
N GLY A 226 9.87 -9.19 5.17
CA GLY A 226 10.86 -10.26 5.31
C GLY A 226 10.36 -11.60 4.77
N ILE A 227 9.10 -11.94 5.02
CA ILE A 227 8.48 -13.18 4.53
C ILE A 227 8.24 -13.11 3.02
N VAL A 228 7.55 -12.08 2.51
CA VAL A 228 7.18 -12.03 1.08
C VAL A 228 8.38 -11.80 0.16
N SER A 229 9.43 -11.12 0.64
CA SER A 229 10.69 -10.97 -0.10
C SER A 229 11.61 -12.21 0.01
N GLY A 230 11.43 -13.02 1.05
CA GLY A 230 12.37 -14.09 1.41
C GLY A 230 13.71 -13.58 1.92
N GLN A 231 13.78 -12.29 2.31
CA GLN A 231 15.01 -11.63 2.74
C GLN A 231 14.74 -10.81 4.02
N ALA A 232 15.15 -11.35 5.15
CA ALA A 232 15.15 -10.58 6.39
C ALA A 232 16.14 -9.42 6.30
N LEU A 233 15.70 -8.23 6.69
CA LEU A 233 16.52 -7.03 6.75
C LEU A 233 16.91 -6.75 8.20
N ASP A 234 18.14 -6.26 8.41
CA ASP A 234 18.49 -5.63 9.68
C ASP A 234 17.80 -4.26 9.76
N THR A 235 16.83 -4.18 10.63
CA THR A 235 15.99 -3.00 10.83
C THR A 235 16.02 -2.54 12.29
N ALA A 236 17.15 -2.69 13.00
CA ALA A 236 17.31 -2.15 14.34
C ALA A 236 16.95 -0.65 14.34
N PRO A 237 16.16 -0.15 15.33
CA PRO A 237 15.76 1.25 15.38
C PRO A 237 16.98 2.17 15.38
N ARG A 238 17.03 3.15 14.49
CA ARG A 238 18.09 4.17 14.44
C ARG A 238 17.74 5.34 15.36
N PRO A 239 18.66 5.83 16.18
CA PRO A 239 18.47 7.09 16.92
C PRO A 239 18.06 8.21 15.98
N LEU A 240 17.10 9.05 16.39
CA LEU A 240 16.67 10.21 15.60
C LEU A 240 17.72 11.31 15.64
N ALA A 241 18.42 11.45 16.77
CA ALA A 241 19.52 12.39 16.92
C ALA A 241 20.64 12.09 15.91
N GLY A 242 21.05 13.11 15.17
CA GLY A 242 22.09 13.01 14.15
C GLY A 242 21.63 12.53 12.77
N LEU A 243 20.35 12.11 12.59
CA LEU A 243 19.83 11.84 11.26
C LEU A 243 19.78 13.11 10.41
N ARG A 244 20.18 12.98 9.15
CA ARG A 244 20.04 14.03 8.13
C ARG A 244 18.84 13.73 7.26
N LEU A 245 17.78 14.52 7.41
CA LEU A 245 16.51 14.34 6.70
C LEU A 245 16.29 15.49 5.71
N GLY A 246 16.01 15.15 4.45
CA GLY A 246 15.72 16.14 3.42
C GLY A 246 14.22 16.44 3.33
N VAL A 247 13.85 17.69 3.11
CA VAL A 247 12.49 18.13 2.76
C VAL A 247 12.58 19.08 1.57
N THR A 248 11.81 18.82 0.50
CA THR A 248 11.73 19.75 -0.62
C THR A 248 10.44 20.52 -0.60
N SER A 249 10.46 21.76 -1.12
CA SER A 249 9.28 22.57 -1.41
C SER A 249 8.77 22.39 -2.84
N ASP A 250 9.52 21.66 -3.69
CA ASP A 250 9.18 21.50 -5.09
C ASP A 250 8.13 20.41 -5.31
N TYR A 251 7.19 20.63 -6.19
CA TYR A 251 6.18 19.71 -6.70
C TYR A 251 5.37 18.93 -5.64
N VAL A 252 6.01 18.13 -4.79
CA VAL A 252 5.33 17.31 -3.76
C VAL A 252 4.75 18.15 -2.62
N ALA A 253 5.18 19.40 -2.50
CA ALA A 253 4.66 20.37 -1.53
C ALA A 253 3.72 21.41 -2.16
N ASP A 254 3.51 21.36 -3.49
CA ASP A 254 2.60 22.28 -4.17
C ASP A 254 1.15 21.99 -3.81
N ASP A 255 0.32 23.03 -3.65
CA ASP A 255 -1.13 22.93 -3.46
C ASP A 255 -1.55 21.81 -2.48
N LEU A 256 -0.92 21.80 -1.30
CA LEU A 256 -1.30 20.91 -0.20
C LEU A 256 -2.59 21.41 0.47
N ASP A 257 -3.44 20.46 0.86
CA ASP A 257 -4.52 20.74 1.81
C ASP A 257 -3.95 21.29 3.13
N ASP A 258 -4.60 22.28 3.73
CA ASP A 258 -4.14 22.94 4.97
C ASP A 258 -3.96 21.96 6.12
N THR A 259 -4.84 20.95 6.23
CA THR A 259 -4.74 19.89 7.23
C THR A 259 -3.47 19.05 7.00
N VAL A 260 -3.19 18.72 5.74
CA VAL A 260 -1.97 17.97 5.36
C VAL A 260 -0.73 18.79 5.67
N SER A 261 -0.69 20.05 5.25
CA SER A 261 0.45 20.95 5.49
C SER A 261 0.71 21.14 6.98
N THR A 262 -0.33 21.36 7.77
CA THR A 262 -0.25 21.54 9.24
C THR A 262 0.27 20.27 9.92
N ALA A 263 -0.28 19.11 9.61
CA ALA A 263 0.14 17.84 10.22
C ALA A 263 1.59 17.48 9.83
N PHE A 264 1.95 17.68 8.56
CA PHE A 264 3.31 17.43 8.07
C PHE A 264 4.33 18.35 8.75
N ASN A 265 4.10 19.66 8.79
CA ASN A 265 5.01 20.62 9.44
C ASN A 265 5.17 20.35 10.94
N ARG A 266 4.09 19.93 11.62
CA ARG A 266 4.13 19.49 13.01
C ARG A 266 5.04 18.28 13.19
N ALA A 267 4.92 17.26 12.33
CA ALA A 267 5.77 16.07 12.36
C ALA A 267 7.26 16.43 12.13
N ILE A 268 7.55 17.34 11.18
CA ILE A 268 8.90 17.85 10.94
C ILE A 268 9.46 18.54 12.20
N GLY A 269 8.68 19.40 12.84
CA GLY A 269 9.10 20.06 14.09
C GLY A 269 9.36 19.06 15.23
N MET A 270 8.62 17.96 15.30
CA MET A 270 8.89 16.91 16.30
C MET A 270 10.21 16.19 16.03
N LEU A 271 10.52 15.85 14.77
CA LEU A 271 11.79 15.23 14.39
C LEU A 271 12.99 16.13 14.73
N GLN A 272 12.86 17.44 14.47
CA GLN A 272 13.90 18.42 14.83
C GLN A 272 14.13 18.48 16.35
N ARG A 273 13.06 18.54 17.15
CA ARG A 273 13.17 18.50 18.63
C ARG A 273 13.76 17.19 19.15
N ALA A 274 13.56 16.08 18.44
CA ALA A 274 14.19 14.79 18.75
C ALA A 274 15.66 14.68 18.29
N GLY A 275 16.24 15.78 17.78
CA GLY A 275 17.66 15.89 17.42
C GLY A 275 17.99 15.54 15.96
N ALA A 276 17.01 15.35 15.10
CA ALA A 276 17.26 15.18 13.67
C ALA A 276 17.57 16.53 13.01
N THR A 277 18.54 16.55 12.10
CA THR A 277 18.79 17.70 11.23
C THR A 277 17.89 17.62 10.02
N VAL A 278 16.94 18.56 9.90
CA VAL A 278 16.06 18.65 8.73
C VAL A 278 16.55 19.78 7.82
N GLU A 279 16.95 19.42 6.61
CA GLU A 279 17.44 20.34 5.60
C GLU A 279 16.42 20.52 4.47
N ARG A 280 16.11 21.78 4.13
CA ARG A 280 15.34 22.10 2.93
C ARG A 280 16.26 22.12 1.72
N PHE A 281 15.84 21.41 0.64
CA PHE A 281 16.65 21.32 -0.58
C PHE A 281 15.80 21.48 -1.83
N ALA A 282 16.37 21.99 -2.90
CA ALA A 282 15.72 22.07 -4.20
C ALA A 282 15.78 20.73 -4.92
N PHE A 283 14.63 20.34 -5.52
CA PHE A 283 14.48 19.13 -6.32
C PHE A 283 13.72 19.44 -7.63
N PRO A 284 14.27 20.31 -8.49
CA PRO A 284 13.57 20.82 -9.66
C PRO A 284 13.20 19.73 -10.68
N GLU A 285 13.94 18.61 -10.70
CA GLU A 285 13.65 17.48 -11.59
C GLU A 285 12.25 16.90 -11.36
N LEU A 286 11.65 17.12 -10.18
CA LEU A 286 10.27 16.70 -9.91
C LEU A 286 9.25 17.38 -10.85
N HIS A 287 9.49 18.63 -11.24
CA HIS A 287 8.64 19.35 -12.19
C HIS A 287 8.77 18.81 -13.62
N GLU A 288 9.94 18.28 -13.99
CA GLU A 288 10.12 17.64 -15.29
C GLU A 288 9.30 16.35 -15.41
N VAL A 289 9.25 15.56 -14.30
CA VAL A 289 8.42 14.35 -14.20
C VAL A 289 6.93 14.66 -14.35
N ALA A 290 6.49 15.82 -13.83
CA ALA A 290 5.10 16.26 -13.92
C ALA A 290 4.70 16.68 -15.34
N GLY A 291 5.57 17.43 -16.01
CA GLY A 291 5.27 18.10 -17.27
C GLY A 291 5.67 17.29 -18.52
N ARG A 292 6.96 16.96 -18.63
CA ARG A 292 7.53 16.41 -19.86
C ARG A 292 7.43 14.89 -19.97
N TYR A 293 7.48 14.20 -18.83
CA TYR A 293 7.51 12.74 -18.76
C TYR A 293 6.47 12.24 -17.75
N PRO A 294 5.16 12.36 -18.06
CA PRO A 294 4.13 11.99 -17.11
C PRO A 294 4.31 10.54 -16.65
N LEU A 295 4.38 10.34 -15.34
CA LEU A 295 4.44 9.02 -14.68
C LEU A 295 3.43 8.03 -15.27
N ALA A 296 2.25 8.56 -15.65
CA ALA A 296 1.19 7.80 -16.31
C ALA A 296 1.58 7.26 -17.69
N GLY A 297 2.58 7.83 -18.37
CA GLY A 297 2.94 7.45 -19.75
C GLY A 297 3.49 6.02 -19.85
N VAL A 298 4.47 5.67 -19.01
CA VAL A 298 5.03 4.31 -18.96
C VAL A 298 4.00 3.32 -18.48
N THR A 299 3.27 3.66 -17.41
CA THR A 299 2.23 2.80 -16.82
C THR A 299 1.13 2.50 -17.84
N ALA A 300 0.63 3.51 -18.57
CA ALA A 300 -0.43 3.32 -19.56
C ALA A 300 0.03 2.44 -20.73
N ALA A 301 1.26 2.61 -21.22
CA ALA A 301 1.81 1.79 -22.30
C ALA A 301 1.95 0.31 -21.89
N GLN A 302 2.46 0.05 -20.69
CA GLN A 302 2.62 -1.31 -20.18
C GLN A 302 1.27 -1.96 -19.83
N ALA A 303 0.34 -1.21 -19.26
CA ALA A 303 -1.02 -1.68 -19.02
C ALA A 303 -1.73 -2.02 -20.34
N TRP A 304 -1.63 -1.13 -21.37
CA TRP A 304 -2.23 -1.40 -22.67
C TRP A 304 -1.69 -2.68 -23.32
N ALA A 305 -0.39 -2.92 -23.22
CA ALA A 305 0.23 -4.14 -23.77
C ALA A 305 -0.41 -5.42 -23.21
N TRP A 306 -0.83 -5.43 -21.95
CA TRP A 306 -1.51 -6.56 -21.33
C TRP A 306 -3.02 -6.57 -21.62
N HIS A 307 -3.66 -5.40 -21.63
CA HIS A 307 -5.12 -5.28 -21.70
C HIS A 307 -5.70 -5.31 -23.12
N ARG A 308 -4.92 -5.01 -24.17
CA ARG A 308 -5.44 -4.81 -25.55
C ARG A 308 -6.34 -5.93 -26.04
N GLU A 309 -6.02 -7.20 -25.77
CA GLU A 309 -6.83 -8.34 -26.17
C GLU A 309 -8.12 -8.47 -25.35
N HIS A 310 -8.06 -8.16 -24.05
CA HIS A 310 -9.23 -8.10 -23.20
C HIS A 310 -10.18 -6.98 -23.61
N VAL A 311 -9.67 -5.80 -23.90
CA VAL A 311 -10.45 -4.64 -24.40
C VAL A 311 -11.07 -4.94 -25.76
N ALA A 312 -10.34 -5.59 -26.67
CA ALA A 312 -10.88 -6.01 -27.97
C ALA A 312 -12.01 -7.02 -27.85
N ARG A 313 -11.98 -7.87 -26.82
CA ARG A 313 -13.03 -8.88 -26.54
C ARG A 313 -14.28 -8.27 -25.94
N ASP A 314 -14.16 -7.41 -24.94
CA ASP A 314 -15.29 -6.83 -24.21
C ASP A 314 -14.88 -5.55 -23.48
N ALA A 315 -14.88 -4.42 -24.19
CA ALA A 315 -14.55 -3.11 -23.63
C ALA A 315 -15.58 -2.62 -22.61
N ASP A 316 -16.85 -3.02 -22.76
CA ASP A 316 -17.97 -2.57 -21.93
C ASP A 316 -17.99 -3.25 -20.54
N ALA A 317 -17.20 -4.30 -20.37
CA ALA A 317 -17.02 -4.93 -19.06
C ALA A 317 -16.09 -4.16 -18.13
N TYR A 318 -15.33 -3.18 -18.63
CA TYR A 318 -14.44 -2.34 -17.83
C TYR A 318 -15.19 -1.18 -17.16
N ASP A 319 -14.64 -0.70 -16.04
CA ASP A 319 -14.92 0.66 -15.54
C ASP A 319 -14.54 1.67 -16.66
N PRO A 320 -15.46 2.52 -17.13
CA PRO A 320 -15.18 3.48 -18.20
C PRO A 320 -13.98 4.40 -17.92
N ARG A 321 -13.74 4.71 -16.64
CA ARG A 321 -12.62 5.56 -16.20
C ARG A 321 -11.30 4.82 -16.30
N VAL A 322 -11.28 3.53 -15.97
CA VAL A 322 -10.12 2.66 -16.14
C VAL A 322 -9.84 2.45 -17.62
N LEU A 323 -10.86 2.14 -18.43
CA LEU A 323 -10.72 2.00 -19.87
C LEU A 323 -10.15 3.26 -20.54
N LYS A 324 -10.62 4.46 -20.15
CA LYS A 324 -10.09 5.73 -20.64
C LYS A 324 -8.59 5.88 -20.35
N ARG A 325 -8.13 5.45 -19.18
CA ARG A 325 -6.71 5.47 -18.81
C ARG A 325 -5.89 4.44 -19.56
N LEU A 326 -6.42 3.25 -19.80
CA LEU A 326 -5.79 2.21 -20.61
C LEU A 326 -5.55 2.69 -22.04
N ARG A 327 -6.55 3.34 -22.66
CA ARG A 327 -6.47 3.86 -24.03
C ARG A 327 -5.42 4.95 -24.24
N VAL A 328 -4.95 5.61 -23.18
CA VAL A 328 -3.78 6.50 -23.27
C VAL A 328 -2.54 5.75 -23.75
N GLY A 329 -2.42 4.46 -23.42
CA GLY A 329 -1.32 3.60 -23.88
C GLY A 329 -1.45 3.14 -25.32
N GLU A 330 -2.69 3.07 -25.85
CA GLU A 330 -2.97 2.63 -27.24
C GLU A 330 -2.29 3.49 -28.29
N GLY A 331 -2.28 4.80 -28.10
CA GLY A 331 -1.67 5.75 -29.04
C GLY A 331 -0.15 5.95 -28.89
N ARG A 332 0.52 5.21 -27.98
CA ARG A 332 1.96 5.37 -27.75
C ARG A 332 2.78 4.59 -28.77
N SER A 333 3.70 5.28 -29.47
CA SER A 333 4.68 4.62 -30.34
C SER A 333 5.78 3.93 -29.50
N ALA A 334 6.49 2.99 -30.13
CA ALA A 334 7.68 2.39 -29.51
C ALA A 334 8.77 3.46 -29.22
N ALA A 335 8.91 4.47 -30.08
CA ALA A 335 9.85 5.57 -29.86
C ALA A 335 9.49 6.38 -28.62
N ASP A 336 8.22 6.78 -28.45
CA ASP A 336 7.76 7.49 -27.23
C ASP A 336 8.04 6.68 -25.97
N TYR A 337 7.81 5.36 -26.02
CA TYR A 337 8.05 4.49 -24.88
C TYR A 337 9.54 4.37 -24.53
N ILE A 338 10.42 4.26 -25.53
CA ILE A 338 11.88 4.25 -25.35
C ILE A 338 12.35 5.56 -24.73
N ASP A 339 11.86 6.71 -25.23
CA ASP A 339 12.20 8.03 -24.70
C ASP A 339 11.75 8.20 -23.24
N LEU A 340 10.57 7.69 -22.88
CA LEU A 340 10.07 7.67 -21.50
C LEU A 340 10.97 6.83 -20.57
N LEU A 341 11.42 5.65 -21.01
CA LEU A 341 12.35 4.82 -20.23
C LEU A 341 13.71 5.49 -20.05
N ALA A 342 14.26 6.09 -21.11
CA ALA A 342 15.53 6.83 -21.04
C ALA A 342 15.43 8.05 -20.13
N ALA A 343 14.28 8.75 -20.14
CA ALA A 343 14.02 9.85 -19.21
C ALA A 343 13.96 9.37 -17.76
N ARG A 344 13.30 8.22 -17.50
CA ARG A 344 13.27 7.60 -16.18
C ARG A 344 14.67 7.24 -15.68
N GLU A 345 15.51 6.64 -16.50
CA GLU A 345 16.88 6.29 -16.13
C GLU A 345 17.69 7.53 -15.71
N ARG A 346 17.57 8.64 -16.46
CA ARG A 346 18.19 9.91 -16.07
C ARG A 346 17.67 10.39 -14.72
N PHE A 347 16.35 10.43 -14.55
CA PHE A 347 15.74 10.86 -13.30
C PHE A 347 16.17 10.00 -12.10
N VAL A 348 16.23 8.67 -12.24
CA VAL A 348 16.71 7.75 -11.19
C VAL A 348 18.14 8.07 -10.78
N ARG A 349 19.03 8.26 -11.76
CA ARG A 349 20.44 8.60 -11.51
C ARG A 349 20.58 9.94 -10.79
N ASP A 350 19.89 10.97 -11.28
CA ASP A 350 20.00 12.34 -10.78
C ASP A 350 19.36 12.47 -9.38
N SER A 351 18.23 11.82 -9.15
CA SER A 351 17.60 11.69 -7.84
C SER A 351 18.51 11.00 -6.82
N ARG A 352 19.15 9.90 -7.20
CA ARG A 352 20.09 9.16 -6.33
C ARG A 352 21.27 10.04 -5.91
N SER A 353 21.84 10.79 -6.84
CA SER A 353 22.93 11.73 -6.56
C SER A 353 22.50 12.83 -5.60
N ARG A 354 21.33 13.44 -5.86
CA ARG A 354 20.78 14.54 -5.02
C ARG A 354 20.47 14.09 -3.61
N LEU A 355 19.94 12.89 -3.44
CA LEU A 355 19.52 12.33 -2.14
C LEU A 355 20.68 11.70 -1.36
N ALA A 356 21.86 11.49 -1.95
CA ALA A 356 22.97 10.76 -1.33
C ALA A 356 23.49 11.38 0.00
N ARG A 357 23.22 12.66 0.24
CA ARG A 357 23.62 13.37 1.46
C ARG A 357 22.64 13.22 2.63
N PHE A 358 21.47 12.60 2.38
CA PHE A 358 20.42 12.39 3.39
C PHE A 358 20.32 10.91 3.77
N ASP A 359 19.97 10.64 5.02
CA ASP A 359 19.58 9.30 5.48
C ASP A 359 18.21 8.90 4.95
N ALA A 360 17.31 9.87 4.77
CA ALA A 360 16.01 9.76 4.12
C ALA A 360 15.54 11.16 3.67
N TRP A 361 14.55 11.19 2.77
CA TRP A 361 13.80 12.41 2.50
C TRP A 361 12.33 12.23 2.88
N LEU A 362 11.68 13.30 3.27
CA LEU A 362 10.35 13.33 3.84
C LEU A 362 9.40 14.12 2.94
N MET A 363 8.18 13.61 2.81
CA MET A 363 7.09 14.33 2.14
C MET A 363 5.74 13.92 2.73
N PRO A 364 4.68 14.73 2.57
CA PRO A 364 3.32 14.24 2.78
C PRO A 364 3.06 13.05 1.85
N THR A 365 2.49 11.96 2.36
CA THR A 365 2.22 10.78 1.53
C THR A 365 1.25 11.13 0.40
N VAL A 366 0.22 11.89 0.72
CA VAL A 366 -0.79 12.37 -0.22
C VAL A 366 -0.98 13.87 0.01
N ALA A 367 -1.24 14.63 -1.06
CA ALA A 367 -1.39 16.07 -1.01
C ALA A 367 -2.72 16.54 -0.36
N VAL A 368 -3.67 15.63 -0.19
CA VAL A 368 -5.02 15.90 0.33
C VAL A 368 -5.38 14.93 1.43
N VAL A 369 -6.31 15.31 2.30
CA VAL A 369 -7.02 14.38 3.20
C VAL A 369 -7.95 13.47 2.40
N PRO A 370 -8.46 12.37 2.97
CA PRO A 370 -9.38 11.48 2.25
C PRO A 370 -10.54 12.26 1.61
N PRO A 371 -10.70 12.29 0.26
CA PRO A 371 -11.77 13.01 -0.42
C PRO A 371 -13.15 12.42 -0.06
N ALA A 372 -14.20 13.25 -0.10
CA ALA A 372 -15.56 12.74 0.05
C ALA A 372 -15.97 11.94 -1.19
N ILE A 373 -16.64 10.78 -1.00
CA ILE A 373 -17.08 9.90 -2.09
C ILE A 373 -17.98 10.68 -3.07
N VAL A 374 -18.95 11.45 -2.55
CA VAL A 374 -19.92 12.21 -3.34
C VAL A 374 -19.26 13.22 -4.30
N GLN A 375 -18.04 13.67 -4.04
CA GLN A 375 -17.32 14.62 -4.89
C GLN A 375 -16.80 14.00 -6.18
N VAL A 376 -16.64 12.69 -6.23
CA VAL A 376 -15.93 12.00 -7.33
C VAL A 376 -16.69 10.83 -7.94
N GLU A 377 -17.73 10.32 -7.26
CA GLU A 377 -18.41 9.09 -7.70
C GLU A 377 -19.20 9.27 -9.00
N ASN A 378 -19.81 10.45 -9.22
CA ASN A 378 -20.67 10.74 -10.37
C ASN A 378 -20.13 11.86 -11.26
N ASP A 379 -18.89 12.29 -11.08
CA ASP A 379 -18.25 13.37 -11.85
C ASP A 379 -16.87 12.89 -12.33
N ASP A 380 -16.74 12.70 -13.63
CA ASP A 380 -15.50 12.20 -14.24
C ASP A 380 -14.37 13.24 -14.17
N GLU A 381 -14.65 14.53 -14.34
CA GLU A 381 -13.62 15.56 -14.25
C GLU A 381 -13.07 15.67 -12.84
N ALA A 382 -13.95 15.71 -11.85
CA ALA A 382 -13.58 15.67 -10.43
C ALA A 382 -12.84 14.39 -10.08
N PHE A 383 -13.26 13.22 -10.63
CA PHE A 383 -12.55 11.97 -10.46
C PHE A 383 -11.11 12.05 -10.97
N PHE A 384 -10.88 12.46 -12.22
CA PHE A 384 -9.55 12.50 -12.80
C PHE A 384 -8.63 13.52 -12.14
N THR A 385 -9.16 14.71 -11.81
CA THR A 385 -8.42 15.76 -11.11
C THR A 385 -8.01 15.31 -9.71
N THR A 386 -8.95 14.76 -8.95
CA THR A 386 -8.68 14.26 -7.59
C THR A 386 -7.72 13.08 -7.63
N ASN A 387 -7.90 12.12 -8.56
CA ASN A 387 -7.02 10.98 -8.72
C ASN A 387 -5.58 11.40 -9.07
N ALA A 388 -5.40 12.40 -9.93
CA ALA A 388 -4.09 12.95 -10.24
C ALA A 388 -3.42 13.55 -8.99
N LYS A 389 -4.16 14.34 -8.20
CA LYS A 389 -3.68 14.96 -6.97
C LYS A 389 -3.31 13.93 -5.89
N VAL A 390 -4.11 12.88 -5.74
CA VAL A 390 -3.85 11.77 -4.82
C VAL A 390 -2.60 10.96 -5.21
N LEU A 391 -2.39 10.72 -6.50
CA LEU A 391 -1.24 9.96 -7.02
C LEU A 391 0.06 10.79 -7.10
N ARG A 392 -0.02 12.12 -7.07
CA ARG A 392 1.12 13.02 -7.34
C ARG A 392 2.36 12.68 -6.52
N ASN A 393 2.24 12.74 -5.20
CA ASN A 393 3.38 12.56 -4.31
C ASN A 393 3.91 11.12 -4.30
N PRO A 394 3.09 10.08 -4.06
CA PRO A 394 3.62 8.73 -3.94
C PRO A 394 4.21 8.20 -5.25
N SER A 395 3.69 8.62 -6.41
CA SER A 395 4.18 8.19 -7.72
C SER A 395 5.64 8.56 -7.99
N VAL A 396 6.12 9.67 -7.42
CA VAL A 396 7.53 10.08 -7.56
C VAL A 396 8.47 8.97 -7.07
N VAL A 397 8.14 8.33 -5.94
CA VAL A 397 8.97 7.26 -5.39
C VAL A 397 9.01 6.03 -6.30
N ASN A 398 7.90 5.69 -6.97
CA ASN A 398 7.88 4.60 -7.96
C ASN A 398 8.74 4.95 -9.18
N PHE A 399 8.63 6.19 -9.65
CA PHE A 399 9.39 6.64 -10.83
C PHE A 399 10.90 6.68 -10.56
N MET A 400 11.33 7.08 -9.36
CA MET A 400 12.73 7.08 -8.94
C MET A 400 13.27 5.71 -8.53
N ASP A 401 12.50 4.62 -8.71
CA ASP A 401 12.86 3.26 -8.28
C ASP A 401 13.12 3.14 -6.76
N GLY A 402 12.56 4.05 -5.97
CA GLY A 402 12.81 4.15 -4.54
C GLY A 402 11.98 3.18 -3.70
N CYS A 403 12.26 3.19 -2.39
CA CYS A 403 11.43 2.59 -1.35
C CYS A 403 10.84 3.66 -0.44
N ALA A 404 9.69 3.41 0.16
CA ALA A 404 9.05 4.35 1.08
C ALA A 404 8.16 3.67 2.10
N LEU A 405 8.17 4.23 3.30
CA LEU A 405 7.30 3.88 4.40
C LEU A 405 6.36 5.05 4.68
N THR A 406 5.06 4.78 4.81
CA THR A 406 4.04 5.75 5.22
C THR A 406 3.65 5.52 6.67
N LEU A 407 3.61 6.59 7.46
CA LEU A 407 3.20 6.59 8.86
C LEU A 407 2.11 7.62 9.11
N PRO A 408 1.09 7.34 9.96
CA PRO A 408 0.15 8.36 10.39
C PRO A 408 0.85 9.49 11.15
N CYS A 409 0.54 10.75 10.81
CA CYS A 409 1.10 11.94 11.49
C CYS A 409 0.04 12.96 11.92
N HIS A 410 -1.25 12.65 11.76
CA HIS A 410 -2.38 13.42 12.29
C HIS A 410 -2.58 13.16 13.78
N ARG A 411 -3.28 14.04 14.46
CA ARG A 411 -3.73 13.89 15.85
C ARG A 411 -5.10 13.21 15.91
N GLU A 412 -5.46 12.73 17.10
CA GLU A 412 -6.80 12.28 17.36
C GLU A 412 -7.83 13.38 17.04
N GLY A 413 -8.92 13.04 16.35
CA GLY A 413 -9.95 13.97 15.89
C GLY A 413 -9.63 14.69 14.57
N GLU A 414 -8.39 14.69 14.07
CA GLU A 414 -8.06 15.21 12.74
C GLU A 414 -8.34 14.15 11.65
N LEU A 415 -8.58 14.61 10.42
CA LEU A 415 -8.61 13.72 9.25
C LEU A 415 -7.25 13.05 9.04
N PRO A 416 -7.22 11.78 8.59
CA PRO A 416 -5.98 11.05 8.41
C PRO A 416 -4.98 11.72 7.47
N VAL A 417 -3.75 11.87 7.92
CA VAL A 417 -2.61 12.36 7.14
C VAL A 417 -1.43 11.41 7.31
N GLY A 418 -0.76 11.07 6.21
CA GLY A 418 0.45 10.25 6.20
C GLY A 418 1.73 11.04 5.99
N LEU A 419 2.77 10.73 6.75
CA LEU A 419 4.15 11.12 6.52
C LEU A 419 4.86 10.00 5.77
N SER A 420 5.44 10.27 4.61
CA SER A 420 6.33 9.34 3.90
C SER A 420 7.79 9.57 4.25
N ILE A 421 8.47 8.47 4.61
CA ILE A 421 9.93 8.39 4.77
C ILE A 421 10.44 7.65 3.54
N CYS A 422 11.21 8.33 2.70
CA CYS A 422 11.56 7.85 1.37
C CYS A 422 13.08 7.71 1.22
N GLY A 423 13.49 6.68 0.49
CA GLY A 423 14.88 6.42 0.13
C GLY A 423 15.05 5.99 -1.33
N PRO A 424 16.29 6.00 -1.84
CA PRO A 424 16.59 5.42 -3.15
C PRO A 424 16.39 3.91 -3.14
N ALA A 425 16.53 3.29 -4.33
CA ALA A 425 16.48 1.84 -4.45
C ALA A 425 17.46 1.14 -3.51
N LEU A 426 16.98 0.06 -2.88
CA LEU A 426 17.71 -0.78 -1.93
C LEU A 426 18.08 -0.12 -0.59
N ALA A 427 17.49 1.03 -0.27
CA ALA A 427 17.57 1.65 1.06
C ALA A 427 16.53 1.07 2.05
N ASP A 428 15.86 -0.01 1.70
CA ASP A 428 14.72 -0.61 2.44
C ASP A 428 15.01 -0.80 3.92
N ALA A 429 16.15 -1.39 4.29
CA ALA A 429 16.56 -1.60 5.68
C ALA A 429 16.67 -0.28 6.46
N SER A 430 17.32 0.73 5.87
CA SER A 430 17.50 2.05 6.47
C SER A 430 16.16 2.76 6.68
N ILE A 431 15.27 2.72 5.68
CA ILE A 431 13.95 3.37 5.76
C ILE A 431 13.08 2.71 6.82
N LEU A 432 13.09 1.38 6.93
CA LEU A 432 12.37 0.67 7.98
C LEU A 432 12.96 0.94 9.38
N SER A 433 14.29 0.98 9.51
CA SER A 433 14.99 1.33 10.76
C SER A 433 14.62 2.73 11.26
N ILE A 434 14.68 3.73 10.37
CA ILE A 434 14.26 5.12 10.68
C ILE A 434 12.78 5.14 11.03
N GLY A 435 11.95 4.44 10.25
CA GLY A 435 10.51 4.35 10.46
C GLY A 435 10.11 3.86 11.84
N ARG A 436 10.81 2.87 12.40
CA ARG A 436 10.56 2.37 13.77
C ARG A 436 10.73 3.48 14.82
N SER A 437 11.76 4.29 14.70
CA SER A 437 12.02 5.37 15.64
C SER A 437 11.05 6.54 15.46
N VAL A 438 10.69 6.86 14.21
CA VAL A 438 9.70 7.89 13.90
C VAL A 438 8.30 7.47 14.37
N GLU A 439 7.93 6.19 14.22
CA GLU A 439 6.64 5.67 14.71
C GLU A 439 6.49 5.88 16.22
N VAL A 440 7.52 5.56 17.00
CA VAL A 440 7.52 5.77 18.46
C VAL A 440 7.32 7.24 18.78
N LEU A 441 8.05 8.16 18.13
CA LEU A 441 7.91 9.59 18.34
C LEU A 441 6.50 10.10 18.03
N LEU A 442 5.92 9.71 16.87
CA LEU A 442 4.61 10.17 16.43
C LEU A 442 3.48 9.64 17.34
N ARG A 443 3.55 8.39 17.80
CA ARG A 443 2.55 7.79 18.69
C ARG A 443 2.50 8.45 20.06
N HIS A 444 3.64 8.82 20.65
CA HIS A 444 3.67 9.49 21.96
C HIS A 444 2.95 10.85 21.92
N SER A 445 3.02 11.57 20.80
CA SER A 445 2.34 12.86 20.70
C SER A 445 0.86 12.76 20.33
N ALA A 446 0.43 11.69 19.67
CA ALA A 446 -0.99 11.48 19.40
C ALA A 446 -1.79 11.25 20.70
N ASN A 447 -1.16 10.66 21.73
CA ASN A 447 -1.76 10.36 23.03
C ASN A 447 -1.67 11.53 24.05
N GLY A 448 -1.31 12.75 23.63
CA GLY A 448 -1.33 13.94 24.49
C GLY A 448 -0.24 14.00 25.57
N ALA A 449 0.75 13.10 25.57
CA ALA A 449 1.90 13.19 26.45
C ALA A 449 2.89 14.24 25.89
N THR A 450 2.89 15.42 26.46
CA THR A 450 3.97 16.41 26.30
C THR A 450 5.24 15.82 26.90
N ALA A 451 6.27 15.59 26.07
CA ALA A 451 7.62 15.31 26.53
C ALA A 451 8.32 16.59 26.96
#